data_a2697b8448cf3d6f15a0acee28bbc682
#
_entry.id   a2697b8448cf3d6f15a0acee28bbc682
#
_cell.length_a   1.000
_cell.length_b   1.000
_cell.length_c   1.000
_cell.angle_alpha   90.00
_cell.angle_beta   90.00
_cell.angle_gamma   90.00
#
_symmetry.space_group_name_H-M   'P 1'
#
loop_
_entity.id
_entity.type
_entity.pdbx_description
1 polymer ?
#
loop_
_entity_poly.entity_id
_entity_poly.type
_entity_poly.pdbx_seq_one_letter_code
_entity_poly.pdbx_strand_id
1 'polypeptide(L)'
;MAKPIIAIVGRPNVGKSTLFNKLIGERRAIVEDTPGITRDRIYGETEWRGRTLVVIDTGGIEPKTDDIILKKMREQAQIAIDTADVILFMCDIRTGLLADDMDIAVMLKKSGKKVIPVINKADRIGDVPPEYYEFYELGFDIDPIAISSLHGSGSGDLLDAVIDALPESVEEETDDDVINVAVIGKPNAGKSSLINRILGDDRLIVSDIAGTTRDAIDTRFENEFGKYNLIDTAGIRRQSKVEDRVEKFSVLRAKMAVERAQVCLLVIDAEQGITEQDEKIAGIAHEAGKATVICVNKWDLIEKDNGTVNAFTKKVYDALSYMTYAPLLFISAKTGQRVVKLFEYINYVHNQSNMRVSTGMLNDVLADAVNRVQPPSDKGRRLKIYYMTQTAVAPPTFVCFCNSAELFHFSYQRYLENCLRQTFGFKGTPDRMVIRQKGDSEG
;
A
#
# COMPACT_ATOMS: atom_id res chain seq x y z
N MET A 1 5.49 -7.10 -9.24
CA MET A 1 4.89 -8.24 -8.49
C MET A 1 4.44 -7.76 -7.13
N ALA A 2 3.24 -8.12 -6.68
CA ALA A 2 2.79 -7.83 -5.32
C ALA A 2 3.64 -8.64 -4.33
N LYS A 3 4.11 -7.99 -3.26
CA LYS A 3 4.89 -8.67 -2.22
C LYS A 3 3.97 -9.55 -1.38
N PRO A 4 4.27 -10.84 -1.17
CA PRO A 4 3.47 -11.71 -0.31
C PRO A 4 3.39 -11.17 1.12
N ILE A 5 2.24 -11.33 1.74
CA ILE A 5 1.94 -10.79 3.06
C ILE A 5 1.84 -11.92 4.08
N ILE A 6 2.60 -11.77 5.17
CA ILE A 6 2.65 -12.70 6.28
C ILE A 6 2.11 -12.01 7.52
N ALA A 7 1.08 -12.55 8.16
CA ALA A 7 0.55 -12.01 9.41
C ALA A 7 0.92 -12.89 10.59
N ILE A 8 1.39 -12.29 11.68
CA ILE A 8 1.69 -12.98 12.94
C ILE A 8 0.49 -12.84 13.88
N VAL A 9 -0.10 -13.96 14.26
CA VAL A 9 -1.28 -14.06 15.15
C VAL A 9 -0.94 -14.92 16.35
N GLY A 10 -1.53 -14.65 17.50
CA GLY A 10 -1.33 -15.45 18.70
C GLY A 10 -1.69 -14.67 19.96
N ARG A 11 -1.70 -15.35 21.12
CA ARG A 11 -1.99 -14.74 22.41
C ARG A 11 -1.03 -13.58 22.77
N PRO A 12 -1.40 -12.70 23.69
CA PRO A 12 -0.47 -11.75 24.28
C PRO A 12 0.76 -12.47 24.87
N ASN A 13 1.92 -11.85 24.78
CA ASN A 13 3.19 -12.31 25.38
C ASN A 13 3.78 -13.62 24.81
N VAL A 14 3.24 -14.19 23.73
CA VAL A 14 3.87 -15.35 23.06
C VAL A 14 5.12 -14.97 22.24
N GLY A 15 5.40 -13.67 22.08
CA GLY A 15 6.62 -13.18 21.42
C GLY A 15 6.42 -12.69 19.98
N LYS A 16 5.20 -12.31 19.58
CA LYS A 16 4.89 -11.82 18.21
C LYS A 16 5.78 -10.68 17.78
N SER A 17 5.86 -9.60 18.57
CA SER A 17 6.68 -8.44 18.25
C SER A 17 8.18 -8.74 18.29
N THR A 18 8.61 -9.72 19.10
CA THR A 18 10.00 -10.18 19.10
C THR A 18 10.33 -10.90 17.80
N LEU A 19 9.45 -11.80 17.33
CA LEU A 19 9.60 -12.46 16.04
C LEU A 19 9.57 -11.45 14.90
N PHE A 20 8.60 -10.54 14.89
CA PHE A 20 8.50 -9.47 13.91
C PHE A 20 9.80 -8.68 13.77
N ASN A 21 10.33 -8.16 14.88
CA ASN A 21 11.60 -7.43 14.88
C ASN A 21 12.78 -8.28 14.40
N LYS A 22 12.77 -9.59 14.72
CA LYS A 22 13.82 -10.51 14.29
C LYS A 22 13.78 -10.77 12.78
N LEU A 23 12.60 -10.94 12.21
CA LEU A 23 12.42 -11.19 10.78
C LEU A 23 12.78 -9.98 9.93
N ILE A 24 12.48 -8.76 10.41
CA ILE A 24 12.79 -7.54 9.66
C ILE A 24 14.27 -7.16 9.76
N GLY A 25 14.97 -7.57 10.84
CA GLY A 25 16.38 -7.25 11.09
C GLY A 25 16.62 -5.77 11.42
N GLU A 26 17.75 -5.46 12.07
CA GLU A 26 18.12 -4.08 12.45
C GLU A 26 18.45 -3.16 11.26
N ARG A 27 18.62 -3.71 10.05
CA ARG A 27 19.17 -2.99 8.89
C ARG A 27 18.18 -2.47 7.87
N ARG A 28 16.87 -2.81 7.96
CA ARG A 28 15.84 -2.34 7.00
C ARG A 28 14.51 -1.94 7.66
N ALA A 29 14.55 -1.42 8.88
CA ALA A 29 13.44 -0.59 9.31
C ALA A 29 13.52 0.68 8.44
N ILE A 30 12.65 0.81 7.46
CA ILE A 30 12.42 2.10 6.80
C ILE A 30 11.80 3.00 7.87
N VAL A 31 12.70 3.69 8.60
CA VAL A 31 12.32 4.80 9.47
C VAL A 31 12.22 6.00 8.54
N GLU A 32 11.08 6.16 7.89
CA GLU A 32 10.72 7.47 7.38
C GLU A 32 10.23 8.29 8.58
N ASP A 33 11.05 9.26 8.99
CA ASP A 33 10.68 10.34 9.89
C ASP A 33 9.68 11.25 9.16
N THR A 34 8.45 10.80 8.99
CA THR A 34 7.36 11.63 8.52
C THR A 34 6.64 12.20 9.73
N PRO A 35 6.59 13.55 9.91
CA PRO A 35 5.87 14.16 11.01
C PRO A 35 4.37 13.84 10.90
N GLY A 36 3.84 13.05 11.83
CA GLY A 36 2.41 12.73 11.94
C GLY A 36 2.04 11.25 11.91
N ILE A 37 2.95 10.33 11.61
CA ILE A 37 2.71 8.89 11.73
C ILE A 37 3.26 8.42 13.07
N THR A 38 2.35 7.95 13.93
CA THR A 38 2.70 7.37 15.23
C THR A 38 3.66 6.19 15.05
N ARG A 39 4.66 6.09 15.93
CA ARG A 39 5.75 5.08 16.02
C ARG A 39 5.30 3.61 16.16
N ASP A 40 4.11 3.24 15.77
CA ASP A 40 3.61 1.87 15.86
C ASP A 40 4.09 1.07 14.64
N ARG A 41 5.19 0.35 14.77
CA ARG A 41 5.71 -0.62 13.78
C ARG A 41 4.76 -1.80 13.67
N ILE A 42 3.75 -1.69 12.82
CA ILE A 42 2.76 -2.74 12.61
C ILE A 42 3.16 -3.65 11.43
N TYR A 43 4.02 -3.19 10.53
CA TYR A 43 4.49 -3.93 9.35
C TYR A 43 5.95 -3.60 9.03
N GLY A 44 6.59 -4.54 8.35
CA GLY A 44 7.96 -4.38 7.85
C GLY A 44 8.24 -5.33 6.69
N GLU A 45 9.33 -5.10 5.99
CA GLU A 45 9.75 -5.93 4.87
C GLU A 45 10.93 -6.81 5.28
N THR A 46 10.95 -8.03 4.78
CA THR A 46 12.08 -8.95 4.88
C THR A 46 12.35 -9.60 3.54
N GLU A 47 13.57 -10.04 3.30
CA GLU A 47 13.95 -10.73 2.08
C GLU A 47 14.46 -12.13 2.41
N TRP A 48 13.92 -13.15 1.75
CA TRP A 48 14.36 -14.53 1.91
C TRP A 48 14.35 -15.25 0.57
N ARG A 49 15.45 -15.97 0.25
CA ARG A 49 15.64 -16.67 -1.03
C ARG A 49 15.29 -15.81 -2.27
N GLY A 50 15.66 -14.52 -2.24
CA GLY A 50 15.40 -13.57 -3.32
C GLY A 50 13.95 -13.10 -3.46
N ARG A 51 13.07 -13.46 -2.52
CA ARG A 51 11.68 -12.97 -2.45
C ARG A 51 11.54 -11.94 -1.34
N THR A 52 11.00 -10.78 -1.66
CA THR A 52 10.63 -9.77 -0.67
C THR A 52 9.25 -10.09 -0.10
N LEU A 53 9.15 -10.15 1.23
CA LEU A 53 7.96 -10.50 2.00
C LEU A 53 7.56 -9.31 2.88
N VAL A 54 6.27 -9.05 3.02
CA VAL A 54 5.72 -8.07 3.97
C VAL A 54 5.25 -8.81 5.21
N VAL A 55 5.78 -8.46 6.39
CA VAL A 55 5.38 -9.05 7.67
C VAL A 55 4.51 -8.06 8.45
N ILE A 56 3.41 -8.55 9.01
CA ILE A 56 2.47 -7.76 9.83
C ILE A 56 2.44 -8.32 11.25
N ASP A 57 2.73 -7.46 12.25
CA ASP A 57 2.50 -7.77 13.66
C ASP A 57 1.08 -7.36 14.05
N THR A 58 0.14 -8.31 14.10
CA THR A 58 -1.23 -8.03 14.52
C THR A 58 -1.34 -7.65 16.00
N GLY A 59 -0.32 -7.94 16.81
CA GLY A 59 -0.25 -7.59 18.23
C GLY A 59 -0.06 -6.10 18.49
N GLY A 60 0.53 -5.36 17.55
CA GLY A 60 0.65 -3.90 17.60
C GLY A 60 -0.65 -3.15 17.30
N ILE A 61 -1.70 -3.86 16.89
CA ILE A 61 -3.03 -3.29 16.61
C ILE A 61 -3.87 -3.41 17.90
N GLU A 62 -3.76 -2.44 18.79
CA GLU A 62 -4.55 -2.42 20.02
C GLU A 62 -5.94 -1.81 19.78
N PRO A 63 -7.04 -2.57 20.01
CA PRO A 63 -8.37 -1.98 20.15
C PRO A 63 -8.47 -1.23 21.48
N LYS A 64 -9.13 -0.10 21.50
CA LYS A 64 -9.30 0.81 22.66
C LYS A 64 -10.22 0.27 23.79
N THR A 65 -10.53 -1.01 23.84
CA THR A 65 -11.45 -1.59 24.82
C THR A 65 -10.79 -2.65 25.68
N ASP A 66 -11.05 -2.60 26.98
CA ASP A 66 -10.54 -3.51 28.02
C ASP A 66 -11.17 -4.92 28.01
N ASP A 67 -11.79 -5.32 26.91
CA ASP A 67 -12.52 -6.59 26.80
C ASP A 67 -11.59 -7.77 26.48
N ILE A 68 -11.76 -8.79 27.26
CA ILE A 68 -11.42 -10.23 27.17
C ILE A 68 -10.38 -10.60 26.06
N ILE A 69 -9.26 -11.20 26.48
CA ILE A 69 -8.12 -11.67 25.64
C ILE A 69 -8.60 -12.42 24.39
N LEU A 70 -9.57 -13.29 24.50
CA LEU A 70 -10.12 -14.08 23.39
C LEU A 70 -10.75 -13.20 22.29
N LYS A 71 -11.43 -12.11 22.65
CA LYS A 71 -12.01 -11.18 21.68
C LYS A 71 -10.91 -10.47 20.88
N LYS A 72 -9.85 -10.01 21.57
CA LYS A 72 -8.67 -9.41 20.92
C LYS A 72 -7.98 -10.39 19.95
N MET A 73 -7.83 -11.64 20.35
CA MET A 73 -7.25 -12.68 19.51
C MET A 73 -8.10 -12.99 18.27
N ARG A 74 -9.43 -13.06 18.42
CA ARG A 74 -10.35 -13.25 17.28
C ARG A 74 -10.28 -12.09 16.30
N GLU A 75 -10.16 -10.86 16.79
CA GLU A 75 -9.99 -9.68 15.94
C GLU A 75 -8.66 -9.72 15.17
N GLN A 76 -7.57 -10.08 15.85
CA GLN A 76 -6.26 -10.26 15.21
C GLN A 76 -6.29 -11.38 14.15
N ALA A 77 -6.94 -12.52 14.47
CA ALA A 77 -7.11 -13.62 13.54
C ALA A 77 -7.94 -13.20 12.31
N GLN A 78 -9.02 -12.44 12.52
CA GLN A 78 -9.83 -11.93 11.41
C GLN A 78 -9.04 -10.99 10.51
N ILE A 79 -8.22 -10.12 11.09
CA ILE A 79 -7.32 -9.23 10.33
C ILE A 79 -6.36 -10.05 9.47
N ALA A 80 -5.72 -11.07 10.05
CA ALA A 80 -4.80 -11.94 9.35
C ALA A 80 -5.49 -12.70 8.21
N ILE A 81 -6.69 -13.24 8.45
CA ILE A 81 -7.51 -13.94 7.44
C ILE A 81 -7.83 -13.00 6.27
N ASP A 82 -8.16 -11.75 6.57
CA ASP A 82 -8.58 -10.79 5.55
C ASP A 82 -7.38 -10.24 4.73
N THR A 83 -6.15 -10.31 5.24
CA THR A 83 -5.02 -9.59 4.64
C THR A 83 -3.84 -10.46 4.24
N ALA A 84 -3.57 -11.57 4.93
CA ALA A 84 -2.35 -12.34 4.73
C ALA A 84 -2.50 -13.42 3.65
N ASP A 85 -1.39 -13.70 2.96
CA ASP A 85 -1.23 -14.88 2.11
C ASP A 85 -0.88 -16.11 2.96
N VAL A 86 -0.05 -15.92 4.00
CA VAL A 86 0.32 -16.95 4.97
C VAL A 86 0.16 -16.38 6.39
N ILE A 87 -0.39 -17.18 7.28
CA ILE A 87 -0.58 -16.81 8.70
C ILE A 87 0.39 -17.60 9.56
N LEU A 88 1.20 -16.90 10.36
CA LEU A 88 2.01 -17.48 11.42
C LEU A 88 1.21 -17.49 12.72
N PHE A 89 0.74 -18.65 13.13
CA PHE A 89 -0.01 -18.80 14.37
C PHE A 89 0.92 -19.15 15.53
N MET A 90 1.25 -18.15 16.36
CA MET A 90 2.24 -18.29 17.43
C MET A 90 1.64 -18.79 18.74
N CYS A 91 2.25 -19.86 19.28
CA CYS A 91 2.02 -20.39 20.62
C CYS A 91 3.30 -20.33 21.45
N ASP A 92 3.18 -20.44 22.79
CA ASP A 92 4.30 -20.43 23.72
C ASP A 92 4.47 -21.83 24.33
N ILE A 93 5.63 -22.48 24.07
CA ILE A 93 5.90 -23.85 24.55
C ILE A 93 5.87 -23.96 26.08
N ARG A 94 6.23 -22.86 26.78
CA ARG A 94 6.28 -22.84 28.25
C ARG A 94 4.90 -22.88 28.93
N THR A 95 3.89 -22.37 28.22
CA THR A 95 2.50 -22.35 28.75
C THR A 95 1.67 -23.53 28.24
N GLY A 96 2.20 -24.28 27.28
CA GLY A 96 1.48 -25.35 26.60
C GLY A 96 0.31 -24.85 25.74
N LEU A 97 -0.47 -25.79 25.23
CA LEU A 97 -1.64 -25.50 24.40
C LEU A 97 -2.83 -25.12 25.28
N LEU A 98 -3.41 -23.94 25.08
CA LEU A 98 -4.56 -23.47 25.83
C LEU A 98 -5.86 -23.50 25.00
N ALA A 99 -7.00 -23.49 25.70
CA ALA A 99 -8.33 -23.49 25.06
C ALA A 99 -8.52 -22.30 24.10
N ASP A 100 -7.99 -21.12 24.43
CA ASP A 100 -8.03 -19.94 23.59
C ASP A 100 -7.26 -20.15 22.27
N ASP A 101 -6.14 -20.90 22.29
CA ASP A 101 -5.38 -21.23 21.09
C ASP A 101 -6.19 -22.15 20.16
N MET A 102 -6.91 -23.13 20.75
CA MET A 102 -7.79 -24.04 20.01
C MET A 102 -8.95 -23.31 19.34
N ASP A 103 -9.58 -22.37 20.05
CA ASP A 103 -10.67 -21.56 19.50
C ASP A 103 -10.23 -20.75 18.27
N ILE A 104 -9.04 -20.14 18.33
CA ILE A 104 -8.46 -19.40 17.21
C ILE A 104 -8.05 -20.34 16.09
N ALA A 105 -7.46 -21.50 16.40
CA ALA A 105 -7.10 -22.49 15.40
C ALA A 105 -8.31 -22.95 14.58
N VAL A 106 -9.46 -23.18 15.23
CA VAL A 106 -10.72 -23.52 14.53
C VAL A 106 -11.15 -22.40 13.57
N MET A 107 -11.01 -21.13 13.98
CA MET A 107 -11.35 -19.98 13.14
C MET A 107 -10.41 -19.88 11.93
N LEU A 108 -9.11 -20.06 12.17
CA LEU A 108 -8.09 -20.02 11.11
C LEU A 108 -8.27 -21.15 10.08
N LYS A 109 -8.55 -22.37 10.54
CA LYS A 109 -8.86 -23.52 9.65
C LYS A 109 -10.06 -23.26 8.74
N LYS A 110 -11.14 -22.71 9.30
CA LYS A 110 -12.36 -22.38 8.53
C LYS A 110 -12.12 -21.31 7.45
N SER A 111 -11.05 -20.55 7.54
CA SER A 111 -10.74 -19.49 6.57
C SER A 111 -10.20 -20.01 5.24
N GLY A 112 -9.67 -21.24 5.21
CA GLY A 112 -8.98 -21.83 4.07
C GLY A 112 -7.61 -21.21 3.76
N LYS A 113 -7.09 -20.32 4.63
CA LYS A 113 -5.75 -19.73 4.49
C LYS A 113 -4.67 -20.74 4.89
N LYS A 114 -3.48 -20.59 4.32
CA LYS A 114 -2.30 -21.33 4.76
C LYS A 114 -1.85 -20.83 6.12
N VAL A 115 -1.82 -21.73 7.10
CA VAL A 115 -1.45 -21.41 8.50
C VAL A 115 -0.26 -22.26 8.88
N ILE A 116 0.79 -21.62 9.37
CA ILE A 116 1.99 -22.27 9.93
C ILE A 116 1.93 -22.13 11.46
N PRO A 117 1.78 -23.23 12.22
CA PRO A 117 1.89 -23.19 13.67
C PRO A 117 3.34 -22.92 14.08
N VAL A 118 3.56 -21.88 14.88
CA VAL A 118 4.89 -21.46 15.34
C VAL A 118 4.97 -21.58 16.85
N ILE A 119 5.79 -22.48 17.33
CA ILE A 119 5.96 -22.76 18.75
C ILE A 119 7.21 -22.03 19.24
N ASN A 120 6.97 -20.90 19.89
CA ASN A 120 8.03 -20.00 20.34
C ASN A 120 8.54 -20.33 21.75
N LYS A 121 9.69 -19.75 22.10
CA LYS A 121 10.43 -19.92 23.36
C LYS A 121 11.00 -21.33 23.55
N ALA A 122 11.23 -22.06 22.44
CA ALA A 122 11.98 -23.31 22.41
C ALA A 122 13.48 -22.98 22.45
N ASP A 123 14.01 -22.63 23.63
CA ASP A 123 15.37 -22.07 23.77
C ASP A 123 16.46 -23.17 23.77
N ARG A 124 16.10 -24.45 23.75
CA ARG A 124 17.06 -25.56 23.67
C ARG A 124 17.23 -25.98 22.20
N ILE A 125 18.45 -25.82 21.69
CA ILE A 125 18.81 -26.25 20.33
C ILE A 125 18.97 -27.77 20.33
N GLY A 126 18.21 -28.47 19.49
CA GLY A 126 18.43 -29.90 19.17
C GLY A 126 17.55 -30.90 19.90
N ASP A 127 16.92 -30.56 21.04
CA ASP A 127 15.98 -31.43 21.74
C ASP A 127 14.63 -30.71 21.89
N VAL A 128 13.66 -31.18 21.14
CA VAL A 128 12.30 -30.67 21.25
C VAL A 128 11.66 -31.32 22.47
N PRO A 129 11.23 -30.56 23.50
CA PRO A 129 10.67 -31.14 24.70
C PRO A 129 9.33 -31.85 24.40
N PRO A 130 8.93 -32.86 25.20
CA PRO A 130 7.72 -33.66 24.95
C PRO A 130 6.46 -32.81 24.78
N GLU A 131 6.39 -31.67 25.47
CA GLU A 131 5.27 -30.73 25.42
C GLU A 131 5.05 -30.12 24.02
N TYR A 132 6.07 -30.15 23.17
CA TYR A 132 5.93 -29.71 21.79
C TYR A 132 4.90 -30.54 21.00
N TYR A 133 4.80 -31.82 21.28
CA TYR A 133 3.91 -32.72 20.53
C TYR A 133 2.42 -32.44 20.79
N GLU A 134 2.07 -31.73 21.87
CA GLU A 134 0.69 -31.28 22.12
C GLU A 134 0.19 -30.33 21.03
N PHE A 135 1.09 -29.56 20.39
CA PHE A 135 0.70 -28.59 19.37
C PHE A 135 0.29 -29.21 18.04
N TYR A 136 0.51 -30.51 17.84
CA TYR A 136 -0.09 -31.24 16.71
C TYR A 136 -1.62 -31.34 16.84
N GLU A 137 -2.19 -31.20 18.03
CA GLU A 137 -3.64 -31.11 18.24
C GLU A 137 -4.27 -29.88 17.57
N LEU A 138 -3.48 -28.85 17.27
CA LEU A 138 -3.93 -27.72 16.45
C LEU A 138 -4.43 -28.19 15.09
N GLY A 139 -3.88 -29.29 14.53
CA GLY A 139 -4.34 -30.01 13.35
C GLY A 139 -4.37 -29.16 12.10
N PHE A 140 -3.37 -28.33 11.87
CA PHE A 140 -3.14 -27.67 10.59
C PHE A 140 -2.44 -28.62 9.61
N ASP A 141 -2.49 -28.27 8.29
CA ASP A 141 -1.85 -29.07 7.23
C ASP A 141 -0.31 -29.01 7.30
N ILE A 142 0.24 -27.99 7.95
CA ILE A 142 1.68 -27.76 8.12
C ILE A 142 2.04 -28.11 9.56
N ASP A 143 3.09 -28.90 9.73
CA ASP A 143 3.59 -29.28 11.04
C ASP A 143 4.05 -28.06 11.87
N PRO A 144 3.90 -28.11 13.20
CA PRO A 144 4.39 -27.06 14.07
C PRO A 144 5.89 -26.84 13.91
N ILE A 145 6.34 -25.59 13.90
CA ILE A 145 7.74 -25.22 13.81
C ILE A 145 8.21 -24.62 15.13
N ALA A 146 9.18 -25.25 15.78
CA ALA A 146 9.76 -24.75 17.02
C ALA A 146 10.79 -23.66 16.74
N ILE A 147 10.65 -22.51 17.40
CA ILE A 147 11.58 -21.38 17.27
C ILE A 147 11.95 -20.78 18.63
N SER A 148 13.05 -20.05 18.66
CA SER A 148 13.33 -19.07 19.70
C SER A 148 13.47 -17.69 19.08
N SER A 149 12.41 -16.87 19.15
CA SER A 149 12.42 -15.51 18.60
C SER A 149 13.50 -14.63 19.27
N LEU A 150 13.83 -14.92 20.53
CA LEU A 150 14.87 -14.19 21.27
C LEU A 150 16.27 -14.48 20.72
N HIS A 151 16.57 -15.75 20.49
CA HIS A 151 17.89 -16.22 20.03
C HIS A 151 18.00 -16.31 18.51
N GLY A 152 16.86 -16.32 17.79
CA GLY A 152 16.79 -16.44 16.34
C GLY A 152 16.93 -17.89 15.83
N SER A 153 16.90 -18.88 16.74
CA SER A 153 16.93 -20.30 16.35
C SER A 153 15.62 -20.68 15.66
N GLY A 154 15.69 -21.49 14.58
CA GLY A 154 14.54 -21.94 13.80
C GLY A 154 13.91 -20.87 12.90
N SER A 155 14.40 -19.63 12.88
CA SER A 155 13.83 -18.58 12.01
C SER A 155 14.10 -18.83 10.52
N GLY A 156 15.19 -19.48 10.18
CA GLY A 156 15.48 -19.90 8.79
C GLY A 156 14.49 -20.94 8.31
N ASP A 157 14.28 -22.02 9.09
CA ASP A 157 13.33 -23.09 8.78
C ASP A 157 11.89 -22.53 8.69
N LEU A 158 11.54 -21.55 9.55
CA LEU A 158 10.27 -20.87 9.49
C LEU A 158 10.11 -20.09 8.18
N LEU A 159 11.12 -19.33 7.76
CA LEU A 159 11.07 -18.59 6.50
C LEU A 159 11.05 -19.51 5.28
N ASP A 160 11.74 -20.67 5.35
CA ASP A 160 11.66 -21.68 4.32
C ASP A 160 10.23 -22.24 4.19
N ALA A 161 9.61 -22.60 5.31
CA ALA A 161 8.23 -23.06 5.33
C ALA A 161 7.24 -22.00 4.84
N VAL A 162 7.52 -20.72 5.11
CA VAL A 162 6.74 -19.61 4.56
C VAL A 162 6.85 -19.58 3.03
N ILE A 163 8.06 -19.67 2.47
CA ILE A 163 8.25 -19.69 1.01
C ILE A 163 7.55 -20.89 0.36
N ASP A 164 7.64 -22.05 0.99
CA ASP A 164 7.01 -23.29 0.49
C ASP A 164 5.47 -23.26 0.60
N ALA A 165 4.94 -22.54 1.61
CA ALA A 165 3.49 -22.33 1.77
C ALA A 165 2.92 -21.26 0.83
N LEU A 166 3.77 -20.37 0.32
CA LEU A 166 3.35 -19.40 -0.69
C LEU A 166 3.05 -20.14 -2.00
N PRO A 167 2.01 -19.74 -2.73
CA PRO A 167 1.76 -20.30 -4.04
C PRO A 167 3.01 -20.13 -4.91
N GLU A 168 3.31 -21.13 -5.73
CA GLU A 168 4.32 -20.98 -6.78
C GLU A 168 4.03 -19.68 -7.54
N SER A 169 5.06 -18.87 -7.75
CA SER A 169 4.94 -17.71 -8.60
C SER A 169 4.62 -18.22 -10.01
N VAL A 170 3.35 -18.39 -10.31
CA VAL A 170 2.91 -18.38 -11.69
C VAL A 170 3.35 -16.99 -12.15
N GLU A 171 4.30 -16.94 -13.10
CA GLU A 171 4.49 -15.75 -13.90
C GLU A 171 3.08 -15.45 -14.43
N GLU A 172 2.40 -14.50 -13.80
CA GLU A 172 1.18 -13.98 -14.41
C GLU A 172 1.66 -13.55 -15.79
N GLU A 173 1.10 -14.16 -16.83
CA GLU A 173 1.05 -13.50 -18.11
C GLU A 173 0.47 -12.13 -17.78
N THR A 174 1.34 -11.16 -17.65
CA THR A 174 0.95 -9.76 -17.47
C THR A 174 0.19 -9.44 -18.74
N ASP A 175 -1.13 -9.53 -18.66
CA ASP A 175 -1.98 -8.91 -19.65
C ASP A 175 -1.66 -7.42 -19.48
N ASP A 176 -0.62 -6.96 -20.19
CA ASP A 176 -0.04 -5.60 -20.10
C ASP A 176 -1.13 -4.52 -20.32
N ASP A 177 -2.29 -4.95 -20.81
CA ASP A 177 -3.44 -4.10 -21.09
C ASP A 177 -4.37 -3.90 -19.87
N VAL A 178 -4.16 -4.61 -18.73
CA VAL A 178 -5.05 -4.49 -17.56
C VAL A 178 -4.51 -3.45 -16.57
N ILE A 179 -5.30 -2.42 -16.29
CA ILE A 179 -4.94 -1.39 -15.31
C ILE A 179 -5.44 -1.79 -13.91
N ASN A 180 -4.51 -1.93 -12.96
CA ASN A 180 -4.81 -2.19 -11.57
C ASN A 180 -5.22 -0.90 -10.84
N VAL A 181 -6.47 -0.87 -10.32
CA VAL A 181 -7.07 0.33 -9.70
C VAL A 181 -7.41 0.06 -8.24
N ALA A 182 -6.89 0.87 -7.32
CA ALA A 182 -7.27 0.87 -5.91
C ALA A 182 -8.27 2.00 -5.62
N VAL A 183 -9.35 1.69 -4.90
CA VAL A 183 -10.30 2.67 -4.39
C VAL A 183 -10.00 2.94 -2.92
N ILE A 184 -9.43 4.09 -2.61
CA ILE A 184 -8.98 4.47 -1.27
C ILE A 184 -9.79 5.67 -0.73
N GLY A 185 -9.79 5.86 0.57
CA GLY A 185 -10.52 6.93 1.25
C GLY A 185 -11.02 6.48 2.62
N LYS A 186 -11.45 7.41 3.45
CA LYS A 186 -11.97 7.13 4.79
C LYS A 186 -13.21 6.22 4.79
N PRO A 187 -13.58 5.60 5.93
CA PRO A 187 -14.85 4.90 6.07
C PRO A 187 -16.03 5.82 5.68
N ASN A 188 -17.07 5.24 5.10
CA ASN A 188 -18.31 5.95 4.70
C ASN A 188 -18.17 7.05 3.64
N ALA A 189 -17.00 7.24 3.00
CA ALA A 189 -16.83 8.14 1.86
C ALA A 189 -17.56 7.66 0.59
N GLY A 190 -18.10 6.44 0.60
CA GLY A 190 -18.87 5.88 -0.50
C GLY A 190 -18.07 4.97 -1.45
N LYS A 191 -16.92 4.43 -0.99
CA LYS A 191 -16.10 3.48 -1.78
C LYS A 191 -16.87 2.26 -2.25
N SER A 192 -17.57 1.58 -1.32
CA SER A 192 -18.40 0.40 -1.65
C SER A 192 -19.51 0.74 -2.63
N SER A 193 -20.13 1.91 -2.46
CA SER A 193 -21.17 2.38 -3.40
C SER A 193 -20.60 2.66 -4.79
N LEU A 194 -19.39 3.22 -4.86
CA LEU A 194 -18.70 3.47 -6.13
C LEU A 194 -18.33 2.16 -6.83
N ILE A 195 -17.75 1.20 -6.10
CA ILE A 195 -17.40 -0.11 -6.64
C ILE A 195 -18.65 -0.85 -7.12
N ASN A 196 -19.72 -0.86 -6.32
CA ASN A 196 -20.98 -1.50 -6.72
C ASN A 196 -21.61 -0.82 -7.95
N ARG A 197 -21.50 0.49 -8.07
CA ARG A 197 -21.96 1.24 -9.25
C ARG A 197 -21.13 0.90 -10.47
N ILE A 198 -19.80 0.81 -10.34
CA ILE A 198 -18.91 0.40 -11.42
C ILE A 198 -19.25 -1.02 -11.85
N LEU A 199 -19.32 -1.98 -10.93
CA LEU A 199 -19.54 -3.40 -11.25
C LEU A 199 -21.00 -3.76 -11.56
N GLY A 200 -21.96 -2.91 -11.28
CA GLY A 200 -23.39 -3.10 -11.56
C GLY A 200 -23.86 -2.41 -12.85
N ASP A 201 -22.97 -1.92 -13.70
CA ASP A 201 -23.31 -1.37 -15.00
C ASP A 201 -23.52 -2.53 -16.00
N ASP A 202 -24.68 -2.59 -16.67
CA ASP A 202 -25.04 -3.65 -17.65
C ASP A 202 -24.10 -3.71 -18.88
N ARG A 203 -23.21 -2.75 -19.02
CA ARG A 203 -22.21 -2.65 -20.10
C ARG A 203 -20.87 -3.31 -19.77
N LEU A 204 -20.74 -3.95 -18.60
CA LEU A 204 -19.49 -4.57 -18.17
C LEU A 204 -19.49 -6.07 -18.46
N ILE A 205 -18.41 -6.54 -19.05
CA ILE A 205 -18.09 -7.97 -19.07
C ILE A 205 -17.24 -8.24 -17.82
N VAL A 206 -17.85 -8.76 -16.77
CA VAL A 206 -17.13 -9.28 -15.62
C VAL A 206 -16.57 -10.63 -16.03
N SER A 207 -15.25 -10.75 -16.08
CA SER A 207 -14.61 -12.02 -16.38
C SER A 207 -14.53 -12.85 -15.10
N ASP A 208 -15.42 -13.82 -14.98
CA ASP A 208 -15.28 -14.94 -14.05
C ASP A 208 -14.19 -15.90 -14.56
N ILE A 209 -12.96 -15.47 -14.60
CA ILE A 209 -11.83 -16.38 -14.78
C ILE A 209 -11.61 -17.09 -13.44
N ALA A 210 -12.39 -18.15 -13.22
CA ALA A 210 -12.13 -19.16 -12.20
C ALA A 210 -10.82 -19.87 -12.58
N GLY A 211 -9.70 -19.47 -11.96
CA GLY A 211 -8.43 -20.14 -12.24
C GLY A 211 -7.22 -19.55 -11.52
N THR A 212 -7.29 -18.33 -11.04
CA THR A 212 -6.21 -17.77 -10.20
C THR A 212 -6.70 -17.70 -8.76
N THR A 213 -6.44 -18.76 -8.01
CA THR A 213 -6.80 -18.96 -6.60
C THR A 213 -6.09 -17.98 -5.64
N ARG A 214 -5.51 -16.87 -6.14
CA ARG A 214 -4.78 -15.91 -5.31
C ARG A 214 -5.59 -14.75 -4.78
N ASP A 215 -6.65 -14.32 -5.49
CA ASP A 215 -7.36 -13.09 -5.11
C ASP A 215 -8.87 -13.20 -5.29
N ALA A 216 -9.54 -13.99 -4.44
CA ALA A 216 -11.00 -13.89 -4.24
C ALA A 216 -11.45 -12.48 -3.76
N ILE A 217 -10.53 -11.53 -3.75
CA ILE A 217 -10.63 -10.18 -3.19
C ILE A 217 -10.67 -9.12 -4.31
N ASP A 218 -10.07 -9.40 -5.47
CA ASP A 218 -10.01 -8.48 -6.61
C ASP A 218 -11.11 -8.80 -7.63
N THR A 219 -11.49 -7.80 -8.45
CA THR A 219 -12.51 -7.98 -9.48
C THR A 219 -12.02 -7.43 -10.81
N ARG A 220 -11.81 -8.32 -11.80
CA ARG A 220 -11.48 -7.95 -13.17
C ARG A 220 -12.74 -7.69 -13.98
N PHE A 221 -12.71 -6.67 -14.80
CA PHE A 221 -13.78 -6.33 -15.73
C PHE A 221 -13.24 -5.58 -16.94
N GLU A 222 -14.02 -5.59 -18.02
CA GLU A 222 -13.74 -4.89 -19.27
C GLU A 222 -14.94 -4.02 -19.66
N ASN A 223 -14.65 -2.84 -20.21
CA ASN A 223 -15.64 -1.94 -20.78
C ASN A 223 -15.10 -1.29 -22.06
N GLU A 224 -15.89 -0.36 -22.64
CA GLU A 224 -15.49 0.38 -23.85
C GLU A 224 -14.19 1.19 -23.74
N PHE A 225 -13.71 1.45 -22.52
CA PHE A 225 -12.48 2.22 -22.25
C PHE A 225 -11.25 1.33 -22.04
N GLY A 226 -11.40 0.05 -21.77
CA GLY A 226 -10.32 -0.89 -21.55
C GLY A 226 -10.59 -1.94 -20.48
N LYS A 227 -9.51 -2.61 -20.06
CA LYS A 227 -9.53 -3.68 -19.05
C LYS A 227 -9.01 -3.16 -17.72
N TYR A 228 -9.70 -3.52 -16.66
CA TYR A 228 -9.40 -3.04 -15.31
C TYR A 228 -9.45 -4.16 -14.29
N ASN A 229 -8.66 -4.02 -13.24
CA ASN A 229 -8.69 -4.87 -12.06
C ASN A 229 -8.87 -4.00 -10.82
N LEU A 230 -10.04 -4.08 -10.18
CA LEU A 230 -10.29 -3.39 -8.91
C LEU A 230 -9.72 -4.21 -7.76
N ILE A 231 -8.77 -3.62 -7.05
CA ILE A 231 -8.04 -4.25 -5.94
C ILE A 231 -8.84 -4.16 -4.64
N ASP A 232 -8.85 -5.23 -3.84
CA ASP A 232 -9.47 -5.35 -2.50
C ASP A 232 -10.99 -5.08 -2.48
N THR A 233 -11.72 -5.52 -3.51
CA THR A 233 -13.18 -5.32 -3.58
C THR A 233 -13.95 -6.06 -2.50
N ALA A 234 -13.54 -7.28 -2.11
CA ALA A 234 -14.20 -8.07 -1.07
C ALA A 234 -14.02 -7.46 0.32
N GLY A 235 -12.85 -6.91 0.62
CA GLY A 235 -12.59 -6.18 1.85
C GLY A 235 -13.49 -4.94 1.99
N ILE A 236 -13.67 -4.21 0.91
CA ILE A 236 -14.53 -3.01 0.88
C ILE A 236 -16.02 -3.39 0.98
N ARG A 237 -16.47 -4.50 0.35
CA ARG A 237 -17.85 -4.98 0.44
C ARG A 237 -18.22 -5.50 1.83
N ARG A 238 -17.29 -6.16 2.54
CA ARG A 238 -17.51 -6.65 3.93
C ARG A 238 -17.62 -5.52 4.94
N GLN A 239 -16.88 -4.41 4.77
CA GLN A 239 -16.95 -3.24 5.66
C GLN A 239 -18.33 -2.56 5.67
N SER A 240 -19.10 -2.64 4.59
CA SER A 240 -20.46 -2.08 4.56
C SER A 240 -21.44 -2.74 5.53
N LYS A 241 -21.08 -3.90 6.11
CA LYS A 241 -21.92 -4.69 7.03
C LYS A 241 -21.50 -4.63 8.50
N VAL A 242 -20.36 -3.99 8.82
CA VAL A 242 -19.82 -3.93 10.20
C VAL A 242 -19.40 -2.49 10.49
N GLU A 243 -20.25 -1.75 11.19
CA GLU A 243 -19.94 -0.45 11.75
C GLU A 243 -18.91 -0.60 12.88
N ASP A 244 -18.01 0.37 13.01
CA ASP A 244 -17.02 0.57 14.08
C ASP A 244 -15.85 -0.43 14.20
N ARG A 245 -14.95 -0.51 13.21
CA ARG A 245 -13.64 -1.15 13.43
C ARG A 245 -12.46 -0.32 12.93
N VAL A 246 -11.79 0.25 13.93
CA VAL A 246 -10.38 0.68 14.01
C VAL A 246 -9.82 1.43 12.80
N GLU A 247 -9.67 2.74 12.97
CA GLU A 247 -9.09 3.71 12.03
C GLU A 247 -7.72 3.26 11.47
N LYS A 248 -6.85 2.70 12.34
CA LYS A 248 -5.53 2.15 11.97
C LYS A 248 -5.61 1.03 10.92
N PHE A 249 -6.67 0.21 10.96
CA PHE A 249 -6.86 -0.89 10.04
C PHE A 249 -7.27 -0.43 8.63
N SER A 250 -8.06 0.64 8.56
CA SER A 250 -8.43 1.27 7.29
C SER A 250 -7.20 1.84 6.56
N VAL A 251 -6.26 2.42 7.29
CA VAL A 251 -4.99 2.95 6.76
C VAL A 251 -4.08 1.84 6.23
N LEU A 252 -3.94 0.73 6.98
CA LEU A 252 -3.14 -0.42 6.55
C LEU A 252 -3.68 -1.04 5.26
N ARG A 253 -5.00 -1.26 5.17
CA ARG A 253 -5.64 -1.75 3.94
C ARG A 253 -5.43 -0.81 2.76
N ALA A 254 -5.59 0.49 2.99
CA ALA A 254 -5.32 1.48 1.95
C ALA A 254 -3.88 1.36 1.45
N LYS A 255 -2.89 1.19 2.34
CA LYS A 255 -1.49 1.02 1.96
C LYS A 255 -1.28 -0.23 1.10
N MET A 256 -1.84 -1.37 1.52
CA MET A 256 -1.72 -2.64 0.78
C MET A 256 -2.36 -2.56 -0.61
N ALA A 257 -3.55 -1.96 -0.70
CA ALA A 257 -4.21 -1.75 -1.99
C ALA A 257 -3.40 -0.80 -2.89
N VAL A 258 -2.85 0.28 -2.33
CA VAL A 258 -2.01 1.24 -3.03
C VAL A 258 -0.75 0.57 -3.59
N GLU A 259 -0.06 -0.29 -2.82
CA GLU A 259 1.17 -0.96 -3.29
C GLU A 259 0.92 -1.79 -4.55
N ARG A 260 -0.22 -2.48 -4.64
CA ARG A 260 -0.61 -3.33 -5.79
C ARG A 260 -1.19 -2.54 -6.97
N ALA A 261 -1.64 -1.32 -6.75
CA ALA A 261 -2.28 -0.49 -7.77
C ALA A 261 -1.28 0.21 -8.68
N GLN A 262 -1.73 0.49 -9.91
CA GLN A 262 -1.11 1.45 -10.84
C GLN A 262 -1.79 2.82 -10.72
N VAL A 263 -3.11 2.82 -10.48
CA VAL A 263 -3.92 4.04 -10.31
C VAL A 263 -4.71 3.98 -9.01
N CYS A 264 -4.72 5.06 -8.25
CA CYS A 264 -5.51 5.23 -7.04
C CYS A 264 -6.69 6.18 -7.29
N LEU A 265 -7.90 5.78 -6.89
CA LEU A 265 -9.07 6.64 -6.80
C LEU A 265 -9.25 7.06 -5.35
N LEU A 266 -8.87 8.28 -5.00
CA LEU A 266 -9.06 8.85 -3.67
C LEU A 266 -10.49 9.39 -3.55
N VAL A 267 -11.33 8.70 -2.78
CA VAL A 267 -12.74 9.06 -2.61
C VAL A 267 -12.93 9.94 -1.38
N ILE A 268 -13.39 11.16 -1.58
CA ILE A 268 -13.69 12.16 -0.55
C ILE A 268 -15.19 12.36 -0.49
N ASP A 269 -15.75 12.47 0.72
CA ASP A 269 -17.15 12.78 0.96
C ASP A 269 -17.40 14.29 0.82
N ALA A 270 -18.20 14.70 -0.16
CA ALA A 270 -18.50 16.10 -0.40
C ALA A 270 -19.26 16.77 0.76
N GLU A 271 -20.10 16.01 1.48
CA GLU A 271 -20.91 16.52 2.59
C GLU A 271 -20.03 16.86 3.82
N GLN A 272 -19.08 15.98 4.13
CA GLN A 272 -18.14 16.18 5.23
C GLN A 272 -16.96 17.10 4.87
N GLY A 273 -16.66 17.21 3.59
CA GLY A 273 -15.45 17.87 3.10
C GLY A 273 -14.19 17.03 3.34
N ILE A 274 -13.03 17.66 3.13
CA ILE A 274 -11.74 17.03 3.37
C ILE A 274 -11.39 17.02 4.86
N THR A 275 -10.81 15.94 5.34
CA THR A 275 -10.44 15.71 6.75
C THR A 275 -8.99 15.25 6.84
N GLU A 276 -8.38 15.36 8.04
CA GLU A 276 -7.02 14.86 8.31
C GLU A 276 -6.84 13.38 7.93
N GLN A 277 -7.88 12.56 8.03
CA GLN A 277 -7.83 11.16 7.62
C GLN A 277 -7.74 11.02 6.09
N ASP A 278 -8.43 11.87 5.34
CA ASP A 278 -8.31 11.92 3.89
C ASP A 278 -6.90 12.36 3.47
N GLU A 279 -6.30 13.32 4.18
CA GLU A 279 -4.93 13.78 3.95
C GLU A 279 -3.90 12.66 4.19
N LYS A 280 -4.04 11.90 5.29
CA LYS A 280 -3.17 10.74 5.60
C LYS A 280 -3.27 9.66 4.52
N ILE A 281 -4.48 9.33 4.06
CA ILE A 281 -4.68 8.32 3.01
C ILE A 281 -4.14 8.82 1.66
N ALA A 282 -4.32 10.09 1.33
CA ALA A 282 -3.76 10.72 0.15
C ALA A 282 -2.22 10.68 0.17
N GLY A 283 -1.61 10.94 1.34
CA GLY A 283 -0.18 10.85 1.57
C GLY A 283 0.39 9.48 1.21
N ILE A 284 -0.30 8.39 1.58
CA ILE A 284 0.13 7.02 1.24
C ILE A 284 0.25 6.83 -0.28
N ALA A 285 -0.73 7.29 -1.06
CA ALA A 285 -0.70 7.17 -2.51
C ALA A 285 0.41 8.03 -3.14
N HIS A 286 0.63 9.22 -2.60
CA HIS A 286 1.67 10.14 -3.04
C HIS A 286 3.09 9.57 -2.77
N GLU A 287 3.37 9.12 -1.55
CA GLU A 287 4.65 8.54 -1.15
C GLU A 287 4.98 7.26 -1.92
N ALA A 288 3.96 6.42 -2.17
CA ALA A 288 4.09 5.25 -3.02
C ALA A 288 4.30 5.58 -4.52
N GLY A 289 4.24 6.85 -4.91
CA GLY A 289 4.44 7.28 -6.29
C GLY A 289 3.32 6.90 -7.24
N LYS A 290 2.10 6.66 -6.75
CA LYS A 290 0.99 6.14 -7.57
C LYS A 290 0.27 7.25 -8.32
N ALA A 291 -0.13 6.96 -9.56
CA ALA A 291 -1.03 7.82 -10.30
C ALA A 291 -2.37 7.93 -9.55
N THR A 292 -2.89 9.13 -9.38
CA THR A 292 -4.04 9.36 -8.51
C THR A 292 -5.07 10.28 -9.15
N VAL A 293 -6.36 9.91 -9.00
CA VAL A 293 -7.53 10.74 -9.31
C VAL A 293 -8.30 11.04 -8.02
N ILE A 294 -8.57 12.30 -7.73
CA ILE A 294 -9.37 12.71 -6.57
C ILE A 294 -10.84 12.70 -6.97
N CYS A 295 -11.64 11.86 -6.31
CA CYS A 295 -13.06 11.67 -6.56
C CYS A 295 -13.88 12.30 -5.42
N VAL A 296 -14.47 13.46 -5.64
CA VAL A 296 -15.39 14.09 -4.69
C VAL A 296 -16.77 13.48 -4.90
N ASN A 297 -17.10 12.52 -4.03
CA ASN A 297 -18.32 11.72 -4.09
C ASN A 297 -19.45 12.35 -3.29
N LYS A 298 -20.67 11.86 -3.46
CA LYS A 298 -21.93 12.37 -2.89
C LYS A 298 -22.24 13.79 -3.36
N TRP A 299 -21.79 14.15 -4.56
CA TRP A 299 -22.00 15.47 -5.14
C TRP A 299 -23.47 15.82 -5.40
N ASP A 300 -24.36 14.82 -5.37
CA ASP A 300 -25.82 14.97 -5.44
C ASP A 300 -26.41 15.64 -4.19
N LEU A 301 -25.74 15.56 -3.04
CA LEU A 301 -26.22 16.12 -1.77
C LEU A 301 -25.82 17.59 -1.55
N ILE A 302 -24.93 18.12 -2.40
CA ILE A 302 -24.43 19.49 -2.25
C ILE A 302 -25.33 20.47 -3.00
N GLU A 303 -25.77 21.52 -2.31
CA GLU A 303 -26.38 22.69 -2.94
C GLU A 303 -25.37 23.41 -3.83
N LYS A 304 -25.77 23.70 -5.07
CA LYS A 304 -24.86 24.18 -6.12
C LYS A 304 -25.19 25.57 -6.54
N ASP A 305 -24.22 26.44 -6.44
CA ASP A 305 -24.19 27.75 -7.09
C ASP A 305 -23.07 27.82 -8.15
N ASN A 306 -22.91 28.94 -8.81
CA ASN A 306 -21.90 29.17 -9.84
C ASN A 306 -20.45 29.11 -9.29
N GLY A 307 -20.25 29.19 -7.97
CA GLY A 307 -18.93 29.21 -7.30
C GLY A 307 -18.59 27.92 -6.58
N THR A 308 -19.58 27.06 -6.31
CA THR A 308 -19.43 25.87 -5.44
C THR A 308 -18.30 24.94 -5.87
N VAL A 309 -18.18 24.63 -7.16
CA VAL A 309 -17.12 23.76 -7.72
C VAL A 309 -15.74 24.37 -7.47
N ASN A 310 -15.57 25.67 -7.76
CA ASN A 310 -14.28 26.35 -7.61
C ASN A 310 -13.88 26.47 -6.13
N ALA A 311 -14.83 26.79 -5.26
CA ALA A 311 -14.59 26.88 -3.82
C ALA A 311 -14.20 25.53 -3.22
N PHE A 312 -14.87 24.44 -3.64
CA PHE A 312 -14.54 23.10 -3.18
C PHE A 312 -13.19 22.64 -3.72
N THR A 313 -12.92 22.86 -5.00
CA THR A 313 -11.63 22.56 -5.64
C THR A 313 -10.49 23.25 -4.89
N LYS A 314 -10.65 24.54 -4.56
CA LYS A 314 -9.65 25.27 -3.79
C LYS A 314 -9.42 24.65 -2.42
N LYS A 315 -10.49 24.33 -1.66
CA LYS A 315 -10.37 23.69 -0.34
C LYS A 315 -9.62 22.36 -0.41
N VAL A 316 -9.88 21.53 -1.43
CA VAL A 316 -9.18 20.24 -1.61
C VAL A 316 -7.70 20.47 -1.88
N TYR A 317 -7.33 21.36 -2.79
CA TYR A 317 -5.92 21.59 -3.12
C TYR A 317 -5.18 22.40 -2.04
N ASP A 318 -5.86 23.20 -1.23
CA ASP A 318 -5.26 23.86 -0.06
C ASP A 318 -4.86 22.81 1.00
N ALA A 319 -5.71 21.81 1.26
CA ALA A 319 -5.43 20.71 2.17
C ALA A 319 -4.42 19.69 1.59
N LEU A 320 -4.56 19.35 0.30
CA LEU A 320 -3.65 18.41 -0.41
C LEU A 320 -2.62 19.19 -1.26
N SER A 321 -1.92 20.15 -0.67
CA SER A 321 -0.99 21.04 -1.39
C SER A 321 0.16 20.29 -2.08
N TYR A 322 0.51 19.11 -1.61
CA TYR A 322 1.51 18.21 -2.20
C TYR A 322 0.97 17.38 -3.38
N MET A 323 -0.36 17.34 -3.60
CA MET A 323 -1.03 16.57 -4.66
C MET A 323 -1.75 17.42 -5.70
N THR A 324 -1.34 18.66 -5.91
CA THR A 324 -1.96 19.56 -6.90
C THR A 324 -1.90 19.03 -8.34
N TYR A 325 -1.05 18.04 -8.59
CA TYR A 325 -0.96 17.34 -9.88
C TYR A 325 -2.14 16.40 -10.13
N ALA A 326 -2.82 15.91 -9.08
CA ALA A 326 -3.90 14.93 -9.21
C ALA A 326 -5.18 15.61 -9.72
N PRO A 327 -5.79 15.13 -10.82
CA PRO A 327 -7.05 15.69 -11.31
C PRO A 327 -8.19 15.41 -10.34
N LEU A 328 -9.12 16.35 -10.23
CA LEU A 328 -10.27 16.29 -9.36
C LEU A 328 -11.55 16.12 -10.19
N LEU A 329 -12.38 15.13 -9.81
CA LEU A 329 -13.66 14.83 -10.45
C LEU A 329 -14.77 14.78 -9.40
N PHE A 330 -15.87 15.51 -9.66
CA PHE A 330 -17.07 15.50 -8.82
C PHE A 330 -18.04 14.44 -9.32
N ILE A 331 -18.34 13.46 -8.48
CA ILE A 331 -19.16 12.28 -8.83
C ILE A 331 -20.31 12.06 -7.83
N SER A 332 -21.29 11.26 -8.23
CA SER A 332 -22.23 10.64 -7.31
C SER A 332 -22.30 9.13 -7.62
N ALA A 333 -21.77 8.32 -6.74
CA ALA A 333 -21.88 6.87 -6.83
C ALA A 333 -23.35 6.40 -6.74
N LYS A 334 -24.20 7.13 -6.01
CA LYS A 334 -25.62 6.82 -5.84
C LYS A 334 -26.40 7.03 -7.14
N THR A 335 -26.24 8.16 -7.80
CA THR A 335 -26.99 8.50 -9.02
C THR A 335 -26.28 8.04 -10.29
N GLY A 336 -25.00 7.66 -10.24
CA GLY A 336 -24.17 7.36 -11.39
C GLY A 336 -23.59 8.58 -12.10
N GLN A 337 -23.81 9.79 -11.56
CA GLN A 337 -23.35 11.03 -12.18
C GLN A 337 -21.83 11.02 -12.34
N ARG A 338 -21.37 11.15 -13.59
CA ARG A 338 -19.95 11.21 -14.00
C ARG A 338 -19.09 10.00 -13.61
N VAL A 339 -19.68 8.86 -13.21
CA VAL A 339 -18.93 7.64 -12.87
C VAL A 339 -18.24 7.06 -14.11
N VAL A 340 -18.90 7.06 -15.28
CA VAL A 340 -18.28 6.61 -16.56
C VAL A 340 -17.05 7.45 -16.90
N LYS A 341 -17.05 8.75 -16.58
CA LYS A 341 -15.91 9.64 -16.84
C LYS A 341 -14.65 9.28 -16.05
N LEU A 342 -14.77 8.50 -14.96
CA LEU A 342 -13.62 8.01 -14.20
C LEU A 342 -12.67 7.16 -15.07
N PHE A 343 -13.18 6.39 -16.02
CA PHE A 343 -12.35 5.54 -16.88
C PHE A 343 -11.45 6.36 -17.81
N GLU A 344 -11.96 7.47 -18.34
CA GLU A 344 -11.14 8.41 -19.10
C GLU A 344 -10.00 8.97 -18.25
N TYR A 345 -10.30 9.33 -16.98
CA TYR A 345 -9.30 9.85 -16.05
C TYR A 345 -8.30 8.77 -15.62
N ILE A 346 -8.75 7.53 -15.36
CA ILE A 346 -7.88 6.39 -15.02
C ILE A 346 -6.87 6.17 -16.15
N ASN A 347 -7.34 6.05 -17.40
CA ASN A 347 -6.49 5.86 -18.56
C ASN A 347 -5.53 7.03 -18.77
N TYR A 348 -6.03 8.25 -18.58
CA TYR A 348 -5.21 9.45 -18.75
C TYR A 348 -4.07 9.50 -17.74
N VAL A 349 -4.34 9.32 -16.42
CA VAL A 349 -3.28 9.39 -15.41
C VAL A 349 -2.33 8.20 -15.47
N HIS A 350 -2.83 7.02 -15.87
CA HIS A 350 -2.00 5.84 -16.12
C HIS A 350 -1.01 6.10 -17.26
N ASN A 351 -1.48 6.63 -18.39
CA ASN A 351 -0.62 6.97 -19.53
C ASN A 351 0.40 8.06 -19.17
N GLN A 352 -0.02 9.06 -18.38
CA GLN A 352 0.89 10.11 -17.88
C GLN A 352 1.99 9.55 -16.96
N SER A 353 1.67 8.57 -16.12
CA SER A 353 2.67 7.96 -15.24
C SER A 353 3.68 7.09 -15.98
N ASN A 354 3.25 6.47 -17.09
CA ASN A 354 4.10 5.61 -17.91
C ASN A 354 4.81 6.35 -19.04
N MET A 355 4.60 7.67 -19.15
CA MET A 355 5.20 8.48 -20.21
C MET A 355 6.72 8.53 -20.09
N ARG A 356 7.40 8.24 -21.18
CA ARG A 356 8.85 8.34 -21.28
C ARG A 356 9.24 9.51 -22.18
N VAL A 357 10.09 10.40 -21.65
CA VAL A 357 10.60 11.57 -22.35
C VAL A 357 12.04 11.30 -22.75
N SER A 358 12.41 11.65 -23.99
CA SER A 358 13.78 11.49 -24.47
C SER A 358 14.74 12.42 -23.73
N THR A 359 15.98 11.97 -23.56
CA THR A 359 17.04 12.76 -22.89
C THR A 359 17.29 14.10 -23.61
N GLY A 360 17.16 14.14 -24.92
CA GLY A 360 17.29 15.39 -25.70
C GLY A 360 16.25 16.42 -25.28
N MET A 361 14.96 16.06 -25.32
CA MET A 361 13.86 16.96 -24.94
C MET A 361 13.97 17.42 -23.48
N LEU A 362 14.41 16.52 -22.56
CA LEU A 362 14.64 16.89 -21.18
C LEU A 362 15.71 17.96 -21.03
N ASN A 363 16.80 17.83 -21.78
CA ASN A 363 17.90 18.80 -21.71
C ASN A 363 17.58 20.11 -22.40
N ASP A 364 16.74 20.12 -23.42
CA ASP A 364 16.22 21.36 -24.03
C ASP A 364 15.39 22.15 -22.98
N VAL A 365 14.46 21.47 -22.26
CA VAL A 365 13.68 22.11 -21.20
C VAL A 365 14.57 22.56 -20.05
N LEU A 366 15.59 21.76 -19.69
CA LEU A 366 16.55 22.13 -18.65
C LEU A 366 17.34 23.39 -19.04
N ALA A 367 17.82 23.48 -20.28
CA ALA A 367 18.54 24.64 -20.78
C ALA A 367 17.65 25.90 -20.72
N ASP A 368 16.42 25.80 -21.18
CA ASP A 368 15.44 26.88 -21.11
C ASP A 368 15.15 27.33 -19.66
N ALA A 369 14.95 26.35 -18.74
CA ALA A 369 14.72 26.63 -17.36
C ALA A 369 15.91 27.35 -16.69
N VAL A 370 17.13 26.85 -16.91
CA VAL A 370 18.37 27.47 -16.41
C VAL A 370 18.59 28.88 -16.99
N ASN A 371 18.21 29.14 -18.22
CA ASN A 371 18.31 30.47 -18.85
C ASN A 371 17.28 31.45 -18.24
N ARG A 372 16.05 30.99 -17.91
CA ARG A 372 15.01 31.83 -17.33
C ARG A 372 15.31 32.19 -15.88
N VAL A 373 15.70 31.19 -15.09
CA VAL A 373 16.03 31.34 -13.67
C VAL A 373 17.39 30.74 -13.41
N GLN A 374 18.36 31.61 -13.17
CA GLN A 374 19.74 31.20 -12.93
C GLN A 374 19.84 30.31 -11.66
N PRO A 375 20.64 29.22 -11.72
CA PRO A 375 20.85 28.35 -10.58
C PRO A 375 21.42 29.11 -9.36
N PRO A 376 21.08 28.68 -8.13
CA PRO A 376 21.54 29.34 -6.92
C PRO A 376 23.06 29.30 -6.78
N SER A 377 23.59 30.25 -5.99
CA SER A 377 25.00 30.30 -5.61
C SER A 377 25.13 30.47 -4.10
N ASP A 378 26.07 29.76 -3.47
CA ASP A 378 26.43 29.92 -2.07
C ASP A 378 27.94 30.14 -1.92
N LYS A 379 28.33 31.16 -1.13
CA LYS A 379 29.72 31.50 -0.84
C LYS A 379 30.64 31.57 -2.09
N GLY A 380 30.14 32.13 -3.20
CA GLY A 380 30.88 32.27 -4.43
C GLY A 380 30.93 30.99 -5.30
N ARG A 381 30.36 29.88 -4.84
CA ARG A 381 30.18 28.66 -5.63
C ARG A 381 28.81 28.68 -6.30
N ARG A 382 28.78 28.58 -7.61
CA ARG A 382 27.54 28.54 -8.38
C ARG A 382 27.16 27.09 -8.68
N LEU A 383 25.87 26.75 -8.49
CA LEU A 383 25.33 25.49 -8.96
C LEU A 383 25.42 25.43 -10.49
N LYS A 384 26.02 24.36 -11.00
CA LYS A 384 26.08 24.05 -12.42
C LYS A 384 25.41 22.71 -12.64
N ILE A 385 24.34 22.71 -13.44
CA ILE A 385 23.64 21.51 -13.85
C ILE A 385 24.17 21.11 -15.21
N TYR A 386 24.55 19.85 -15.37
CA TYR A 386 25.18 19.35 -16.61
C TYR A 386 24.16 18.77 -17.56
N TYR A 387 23.31 17.88 -17.08
CA TYR A 387 22.25 17.25 -17.86
C TYR A 387 21.24 16.56 -16.94
N MET A 388 20.10 16.18 -17.52
CA MET A 388 19.03 15.44 -16.88
C MET A 388 18.64 14.24 -17.74
N THR A 389 18.29 13.11 -17.11
CA THR A 389 17.77 11.93 -17.78
C THR A 389 16.61 11.33 -17.00
N GLN A 390 15.68 10.66 -17.68
CA GLN A 390 14.62 9.89 -17.04
C GLN A 390 15.07 8.44 -16.86
N THR A 391 15.13 7.98 -15.62
CA THR A 391 15.60 6.63 -15.26
C THR A 391 14.44 5.64 -15.08
N ALA A 392 13.26 6.12 -14.66
CA ALA A 392 12.10 5.26 -14.43
C ALA A 392 10.80 5.94 -14.86
N VAL A 393 9.75 5.13 -14.99
CA VAL A 393 8.34 5.52 -15.14
C VAL A 393 7.55 4.94 -13.96
N ALA A 394 6.32 5.41 -13.75
CA ALA A 394 5.39 4.94 -12.73
C ALA A 394 5.96 4.87 -11.28
N PRO A 395 6.49 5.95 -10.68
CA PRO A 395 6.36 7.34 -11.13
C PRO A 395 7.51 7.78 -12.06
N PRO A 396 7.30 8.81 -12.89
CA PRO A 396 8.37 9.44 -13.65
C PRO A 396 9.50 9.89 -12.73
N THR A 397 10.70 9.34 -12.94
CA THR A 397 11.86 9.60 -12.09
C THR A 397 13.00 10.18 -12.95
N PHE A 398 13.44 11.35 -12.57
CA PHE A 398 14.48 12.09 -13.25
C PHE A 398 15.75 12.16 -12.41
N VAL A 399 16.89 11.92 -13.04
CA VAL A 399 18.20 12.12 -12.40
C VAL A 399 18.83 13.36 -13.00
N CYS A 400 19.14 14.32 -12.13
CA CYS A 400 19.75 15.58 -12.49
C CYS A 400 21.22 15.59 -12.02
N PHE A 401 22.16 15.69 -12.95
CA PHE A 401 23.58 15.67 -12.66
C PHE A 401 24.12 17.10 -12.52
N CYS A 402 24.80 17.38 -11.42
CA CYS A 402 25.34 18.71 -11.11
C CYS A 402 26.78 18.65 -10.56
N ASN A 403 27.36 19.83 -10.33
CA ASN A 403 28.68 19.95 -9.74
C ASN A 403 28.70 19.79 -8.20
N SER A 404 27.58 20.05 -7.52
CA SER A 404 27.43 19.89 -6.07
C SER A 404 25.98 19.74 -5.72
N ALA A 405 25.62 18.63 -5.06
CA ALA A 405 24.27 18.36 -4.58
C ALA A 405 23.87 19.32 -3.44
N GLU A 406 24.82 19.74 -2.61
CA GLU A 406 24.60 20.69 -1.50
C GLU A 406 24.10 22.07 -1.96
N LEU A 407 24.49 22.50 -3.16
CA LEU A 407 24.04 23.76 -3.73
C LEU A 407 22.65 23.66 -4.36
N PHE A 408 22.10 22.44 -4.49
CA PHE A 408 20.81 22.22 -5.12
C PHE A 408 19.67 22.44 -4.13
N HIS A 409 19.30 23.71 -3.93
CA HIS A 409 18.25 24.09 -2.99
C HIS A 409 16.89 23.54 -3.42
N PHE A 410 16.07 23.09 -2.47
CA PHE A 410 14.76 22.49 -2.73
C PHE A 410 13.83 23.39 -3.57
N SER A 411 13.91 24.71 -3.41
CA SER A 411 13.11 25.66 -4.20
C SER A 411 13.46 25.64 -5.68
N TYR A 412 14.75 25.41 -6.00
CA TYR A 412 15.19 25.30 -7.39
C TYR A 412 14.80 23.95 -8.00
N GLN A 413 14.87 22.88 -7.20
CA GLN A 413 14.34 21.57 -7.60
C GLN A 413 12.86 21.68 -7.96
N ARG A 414 12.04 22.28 -7.08
CA ARG A 414 10.61 22.50 -7.31
C ARG A 414 10.33 23.36 -8.54
N TYR A 415 11.18 24.34 -8.82
CA TYR A 415 11.09 25.13 -10.04
C TYR A 415 11.31 24.26 -11.28
N LEU A 416 12.33 23.39 -11.31
CA LEU A 416 12.59 22.49 -12.41
C LEU A 416 11.47 21.47 -12.60
N GLU A 417 10.95 20.88 -11.51
CA GLU A 417 9.80 19.98 -11.55
C GLU A 417 8.57 20.69 -12.17
N ASN A 418 8.33 21.93 -11.80
CA ASN A 418 7.26 22.73 -12.40
C ASN A 418 7.48 22.99 -13.90
N CYS A 419 8.73 23.24 -14.35
CA CYS A 419 9.04 23.40 -15.75
C CYS A 419 8.77 22.10 -16.54
N LEU A 420 9.15 20.94 -16.00
CA LEU A 420 8.87 19.64 -16.58
C LEU A 420 7.36 19.41 -16.71
N ARG A 421 6.59 19.70 -15.64
CA ARG A 421 5.13 19.57 -15.65
C ARG A 421 4.44 20.50 -16.63
N GLN A 422 4.92 21.74 -16.76
CA GLN A 422 4.38 22.69 -17.73
C GLN A 422 4.59 22.27 -19.16
N THR A 423 5.74 21.62 -19.45
CA THR A 423 6.09 21.21 -20.80
C THR A 423 5.51 19.85 -21.17
N PHE A 424 5.61 18.86 -20.28
CA PHE A 424 5.25 17.47 -20.59
C PHE A 424 3.91 17.02 -20.00
N GLY A 425 3.36 17.76 -19.04
CA GLY A 425 2.11 17.45 -18.37
C GLY A 425 2.31 16.70 -17.04
N PHE A 426 2.58 15.41 -17.05
CA PHE A 426 2.67 14.53 -15.88
C PHE A 426 1.49 14.71 -14.90
N LYS A 427 0.31 15.02 -15.45
CA LYS A 427 -0.89 15.23 -14.67
C LYS A 427 -1.40 13.92 -14.12
N GLY A 428 -1.72 13.91 -12.82
CA GLY A 428 -2.22 12.73 -12.13
C GLY A 428 -1.12 11.83 -11.55
N THR A 429 0.16 12.11 -11.80
CA THR A 429 1.27 11.33 -11.26
C THR A 429 2.26 12.24 -10.51
N PRO A 430 2.78 11.82 -9.36
CA PRO A 430 3.93 12.48 -8.75
C PRO A 430 5.16 12.24 -9.64
N ASP A 431 6.08 13.17 -9.64
CA ASP A 431 7.41 13.02 -10.24
C ASP A 431 8.47 12.99 -9.14
N ARG A 432 9.56 12.30 -9.40
CA ARG A 432 10.71 12.23 -8.50
C ARG A 432 11.93 12.81 -9.19
N MET A 433 12.62 13.71 -8.50
CA MET A 433 13.89 14.25 -8.96
C MET A 433 15.01 13.84 -8.01
N VAL A 434 15.97 13.09 -8.53
CA VAL A 434 17.16 12.66 -7.79
C VAL A 434 18.33 13.53 -8.25
N ILE A 435 19.00 14.15 -7.30
CA ILE A 435 20.18 14.98 -7.57
C ILE A 435 21.44 14.14 -7.37
N ARG A 436 22.30 14.08 -8.38
CA ARG A 436 23.60 13.39 -8.29
C ARG A 436 24.75 14.33 -8.63
N GLN A 437 25.81 14.23 -7.87
CA GLN A 437 27.04 14.95 -8.16
C GLN A 437 27.86 14.16 -9.18
N LYS A 438 28.45 14.85 -10.17
CA LYS A 438 29.29 14.22 -11.18
C LYS A 438 30.58 13.71 -10.52
N GLY A 439 30.78 12.40 -10.53
CA GLY A 439 31.91 11.72 -9.89
C GLY A 439 31.53 10.76 -8.76
N ASP A 440 30.28 10.79 -8.29
CA ASP A 440 29.77 9.74 -7.39
C ASP A 440 29.54 8.47 -8.23
N SER A 441 30.45 7.50 -8.06
CA SER A 441 30.29 6.16 -8.62
C SER A 441 29.14 5.45 -7.93
N GLU A 442 28.40 4.65 -8.70
CA GLU A 442 27.34 3.76 -8.19
C GLU A 442 27.89 2.91 -7.03
N GLY A 443 27.36 3.16 -5.82
CA GLY A 443 27.51 2.32 -4.65
C GLY A 443 26.29 1.41 -4.52
#